data_ad08fe5bbedfc6fdedcbf79a8c7d1e1d
#
_entry.id   ad08fe5bbedfc6fdedcbf79a8c7d1e1d
#
_cell.length_a   1.000
_cell.length_b   1.000
_cell.length_c   1.000
_cell.angle_alpha   90.00
_cell.angle_beta   90.00
_cell.angle_gamma   90.00
#
_symmetry.space_group_name_H-M   'P 1'
#
loop_
_entity.id
_entity.type
_entity.pdbx_description
1 polymer ?
#
loop_
_entity_poly.entity_id
_entity_poly.type
_entity_poly.pdbx_seq_one_letter_code
_entity_poly.pdbx_strand_id
1 'polypeptide(L)'
;MGIFGVGNTGAAVTKLVAPTIVVAFGWAMVPQVYAVLMLVTAILFWFFTYSEPAHKVGHAVTMREQLAAFKDPKVWRYSQYYSIVFGGYVALALWMTKYYVSEYGFDLKTAALLAAAFSIPGGVLRAIGGYFSDKYGAHFITWWMLWISLVCLFFLSYPQTDFTVQTVTGPKTFHIGLTPTVFTIILFTMGVAFAIGKASVFKYISDDYPHNIGVISGVVGMAGALGGFLMPIMFGALVDLTGVRSSAFMLMFGIVWASLMWMYFTESRPLSAEQSRKHPEPTHFT
;
A
#
# COMPACT_ATOMS: atom_id res chain seq x y z
N MET A 1 -2.53 7.88 -15.35
CA MET A 1 -2.41 7.49 -13.92
C MET A 1 -3.43 8.18 -13.01
N GLY A 2 -3.84 9.44 -13.28
CA GLY A 2 -4.79 10.18 -12.43
C GLY A 2 -6.16 9.54 -12.28
N ILE A 3 -6.77 9.04 -13.35
CA ILE A 3 -8.10 8.42 -13.35
C ILE A 3 -8.14 7.16 -12.45
N PHE A 4 -7.11 6.32 -12.50
CA PHE A 4 -6.99 5.16 -11.59
C PHE A 4 -6.86 5.55 -10.12
N GLY A 5 -6.27 6.73 -9.84
CA GLY A 5 -6.20 7.27 -8.49
C GLY A 5 -7.57 7.58 -7.90
N VAL A 6 -8.47 8.16 -8.70
CA VAL A 6 -9.85 8.47 -8.26
C VAL A 6 -10.60 7.20 -7.85
N GLY A 7 -10.43 6.07 -8.57
CA GLY A 7 -11.05 4.80 -8.21
C GLY A 7 -10.67 4.31 -6.80
N ASN A 8 -9.45 4.56 -6.35
CA ASN A 8 -9.01 4.17 -5.01
C ASN A 8 -9.64 5.00 -3.87
N THR A 9 -10.23 6.18 -4.17
CA THR A 9 -10.94 6.97 -3.16
C THR A 9 -12.23 6.29 -2.69
N GLY A 10 -12.78 5.36 -3.46
CA GLY A 10 -13.93 4.55 -3.07
C GLY A 10 -13.75 3.85 -1.73
N ALA A 11 -12.53 3.37 -1.43
CA ALA A 11 -12.22 2.75 -0.14
C ALA A 11 -12.34 3.74 1.04
N ALA A 12 -11.98 5.01 0.83
CA ALA A 12 -12.14 6.06 1.84
C ALA A 12 -13.61 6.45 2.01
N VAL A 13 -14.32 6.64 0.89
CA VAL A 13 -15.76 6.96 0.90
C VAL A 13 -16.55 5.86 1.61
N THR A 14 -16.27 4.61 1.32
CA THR A 14 -16.92 3.46 2.00
C THR A 14 -16.73 3.52 3.52
N LYS A 15 -15.54 3.88 4.00
CA LYS A 15 -15.26 3.99 5.45
C LYS A 15 -16.02 5.13 6.12
N LEU A 16 -16.33 6.18 5.38
CA LEU A 16 -17.12 7.30 5.90
C LEU A 16 -18.63 6.99 5.87
N VAL A 17 -19.09 6.35 4.81
CA VAL A 17 -20.51 6.14 4.55
C VAL A 17 -21.03 4.88 5.25
N ALA A 18 -20.33 3.74 5.15
CA ALA A 18 -20.83 2.47 5.67
C ALA A 18 -21.08 2.49 7.19
N PRO A 19 -20.18 2.99 8.07
CA PRO A 19 -20.47 3.07 9.51
C PRO A 19 -21.66 3.97 9.84
N THR A 20 -21.87 5.03 9.09
CA THR A 20 -23.04 5.93 9.28
C THR A 20 -24.34 5.18 8.98
N ILE A 21 -24.37 4.37 7.89
CA ILE A 21 -25.52 3.54 7.55
C ILE A 21 -25.73 2.46 8.61
N VAL A 22 -24.67 1.81 9.09
CA VAL A 22 -24.74 0.76 10.13
C VAL A 22 -25.36 1.30 11.40
N VAL A 23 -24.92 2.48 11.85
CA VAL A 23 -25.44 3.09 13.09
C VAL A 23 -26.90 3.54 12.95
N ALA A 24 -27.30 4.06 11.77
CA ALA A 24 -28.63 4.59 11.56
C ALA A 24 -29.67 3.49 11.21
N PHE A 25 -29.29 2.47 10.43
CA PHE A 25 -30.21 1.52 9.81
C PHE A 25 -29.83 0.05 10.00
N GLY A 26 -28.73 -0.22 10.69
CA GLY A 26 -28.19 -1.56 10.88
C GLY A 26 -27.33 -2.06 9.70
N TRP A 27 -26.57 -3.12 9.94
CA TRP A 27 -25.57 -3.64 9.01
C TRP A 27 -26.17 -4.17 7.69
N ALA A 28 -27.39 -4.71 7.71
CA ALA A 28 -28.05 -5.29 6.53
C ALA A 28 -28.41 -4.26 5.47
N MET A 29 -28.55 -2.98 5.84
CA MET A 29 -28.83 -1.89 4.89
C MET A 29 -27.61 -1.54 4.03
N VAL A 30 -26.38 -1.77 4.50
CA VAL A 30 -25.16 -1.44 3.75
C VAL A 30 -25.11 -2.16 2.40
N PRO A 31 -25.20 -3.50 2.31
CA PRO A 31 -25.18 -4.18 1.02
C PRO A 31 -26.37 -3.79 0.12
N GLN A 32 -27.53 -3.45 0.67
CA GLN A 32 -28.68 -3.00 -0.13
C GLN A 32 -28.42 -1.64 -0.79
N VAL A 33 -27.88 -0.68 -0.04
CA VAL A 33 -27.49 0.63 -0.60
C VAL A 33 -26.44 0.47 -1.68
N TYR A 34 -25.40 -0.35 -1.44
CA TYR A 34 -24.37 -0.60 -2.45
C TYR A 34 -24.91 -1.34 -3.67
N ALA A 35 -25.84 -2.27 -3.52
CA ALA A 35 -26.50 -2.94 -4.64
C ALA A 35 -27.26 -1.95 -5.53
N VAL A 36 -28.00 -1.01 -4.91
CA VAL A 36 -28.69 0.05 -5.67
C VAL A 36 -27.71 0.96 -6.39
N LEU A 37 -26.64 1.40 -5.72
CA LEU A 37 -25.59 2.22 -6.34
C LEU A 37 -24.91 1.49 -7.51
N MET A 38 -24.63 0.21 -7.38
CA MET A 38 -24.06 -0.61 -8.45
C MET A 38 -25.02 -0.74 -9.63
N LEU A 39 -26.32 -0.95 -9.38
CA LEU A 39 -27.34 -1.00 -10.42
C LEU A 39 -27.42 0.32 -11.18
N VAL A 40 -27.48 1.45 -10.46
CA VAL A 40 -27.49 2.79 -11.08
C VAL A 40 -26.23 2.99 -11.92
N THR A 41 -25.05 2.64 -11.38
CA THR A 41 -23.79 2.75 -12.11
C THR A 41 -23.78 1.88 -13.37
N ALA A 42 -24.29 0.65 -13.30
CA ALA A 42 -24.40 -0.23 -14.45
C ALA A 42 -25.33 0.33 -15.54
N ILE A 43 -26.46 0.90 -15.15
CA ILE A 43 -27.39 1.56 -16.07
C ILE A 43 -26.73 2.77 -16.75
N LEU A 44 -26.08 3.64 -15.96
CA LEU A 44 -25.36 4.80 -16.50
C LEU A 44 -24.23 4.34 -17.46
N PHE A 45 -23.48 3.33 -17.07
CA PHE A 45 -22.43 2.77 -17.92
C PHE A 45 -23.00 2.25 -19.24
N TRP A 46 -24.13 1.54 -19.21
CA TRP A 46 -24.78 1.01 -20.40
C TRP A 46 -25.20 2.11 -21.38
N PHE A 47 -25.75 3.22 -20.88
CA PHE A 47 -26.26 4.30 -21.75
C PHE A 47 -25.20 5.29 -22.21
N PHE A 48 -24.15 5.51 -21.42
CA PHE A 48 -23.15 6.56 -21.66
C PHE A 48 -21.80 6.03 -22.19
N THR A 49 -21.60 4.70 -22.25
CA THR A 49 -20.35 4.13 -22.75
C THR A 49 -20.53 3.66 -24.19
N TYR A 50 -19.65 4.14 -25.05
CA TYR A 50 -19.54 3.66 -26.42
C TYR A 50 -18.33 2.74 -26.53
N SER A 51 -18.52 1.57 -27.17
CA SER A 51 -17.40 0.74 -27.58
C SER A 51 -16.70 1.40 -28.77
N GLU A 52 -15.43 1.73 -28.64
CA GLU A 52 -14.65 2.05 -29.85
C GLU A 52 -14.73 0.88 -30.83
N PRO A 53 -14.97 1.15 -32.16
CA PRO A 53 -14.87 0.10 -33.15
C PRO A 53 -13.49 -0.50 -33.02
N ALA A 54 -13.45 -1.81 -32.84
CA ALA A 54 -12.21 -2.56 -32.54
C ALA A 54 -11.11 -2.12 -33.51
N HIS A 55 -10.30 -1.19 -33.08
CA HIS A 55 -8.97 -1.02 -33.66
C HIS A 55 -8.38 -2.39 -33.62
N LYS A 56 -7.96 -2.92 -34.77
CA LYS A 56 -7.42 -4.28 -34.93
C LYS A 56 -6.47 -4.49 -33.77
N VAL A 57 -6.98 -5.16 -32.73
CA VAL A 57 -6.22 -5.44 -31.49
C VAL A 57 -5.07 -6.28 -32.00
N GLY A 58 -3.88 -5.69 -32.03
CA GLY A 58 -2.69 -6.43 -32.37
C GLY A 58 -2.68 -7.66 -31.49
N HIS A 59 -2.43 -8.79 -32.02
CA HIS A 59 -2.42 -10.13 -31.44
C HIS A 59 -3.06 -10.26 -30.06
N ALA A 60 -4.19 -10.96 -29.98
CA ALA A 60 -4.75 -11.36 -28.70
C ALA A 60 -3.66 -12.08 -27.91
N VAL A 61 -3.28 -11.51 -26.77
CA VAL A 61 -2.21 -12.05 -25.92
C VAL A 61 -2.59 -13.46 -25.50
N THR A 62 -1.80 -14.45 -25.90
CA THR A 62 -2.05 -15.84 -25.57
C THR A 62 -1.77 -16.13 -24.10
N MET A 63 -2.44 -17.12 -23.52
CA MET A 63 -2.16 -17.59 -22.15
C MET A 63 -0.68 -17.96 -21.97
N ARG A 64 -0.04 -18.48 -23.02
CA ARG A 64 1.39 -18.83 -23.02
C ARG A 64 2.29 -17.60 -22.84
N GLU A 65 1.95 -16.49 -23.45
CA GLU A 65 2.69 -15.21 -23.31
C GLU A 65 2.50 -14.62 -21.91
N GLN A 66 1.28 -14.71 -21.34
CA GLN A 66 1.03 -14.30 -19.97
C GLN A 66 1.85 -15.14 -18.98
N LEU A 67 1.90 -16.44 -19.16
CA LEU A 67 2.72 -17.33 -18.33
C LEU A 67 4.23 -17.12 -18.54
N ALA A 68 4.65 -16.69 -19.73
CA ALA A 68 6.05 -16.38 -19.99
C ALA A 68 6.55 -15.18 -19.16
N ALA A 69 5.67 -14.24 -18.80
CA ALA A 69 6.01 -13.12 -17.92
C ALA A 69 6.54 -13.57 -16.54
N PHE A 70 6.08 -14.71 -16.03
CA PHE A 70 6.57 -15.27 -14.76
C PHE A 70 8.02 -15.79 -14.81
N LYS A 71 8.63 -15.93 -15.99
CA LYS A 71 10.02 -16.34 -16.13
C LYS A 71 11.01 -15.18 -15.94
N ASP A 72 10.53 -13.94 -16.03
CA ASP A 72 11.39 -12.76 -15.87
C ASP A 72 11.54 -12.38 -14.39
N PRO A 73 12.76 -12.38 -13.84
CA PRO A 73 13.03 -11.98 -12.45
C PRO A 73 12.60 -10.53 -12.13
N LYS A 74 12.59 -9.63 -13.12
CA LYS A 74 12.13 -8.24 -12.92
C LYS A 74 10.64 -8.20 -12.61
N VAL A 75 9.82 -9.06 -13.24
CA VAL A 75 8.38 -9.14 -12.99
C VAL A 75 8.10 -9.57 -11.55
N TRP A 76 8.88 -10.50 -11.00
CA TRP A 76 8.79 -10.90 -9.60
C TRP A 76 9.13 -9.75 -8.63
N ARG A 77 10.16 -8.96 -8.95
CA ARG A 77 10.53 -7.78 -8.15
C ARG A 77 9.41 -6.74 -8.14
N TYR A 78 8.89 -6.39 -9.31
CA TYR A 78 7.78 -5.41 -9.40
C TYR A 78 6.51 -5.94 -8.75
N SER A 79 6.25 -7.24 -8.85
CA SER A 79 5.17 -7.92 -8.13
C SER A 79 5.34 -7.81 -6.61
N GLN A 80 6.56 -7.99 -6.10
CA GLN A 80 6.86 -7.83 -4.69
C GLN A 80 6.68 -6.38 -4.22
N TYR A 81 7.21 -5.40 -4.98
CA TYR A 81 7.03 -3.99 -4.63
C TYR A 81 5.56 -3.59 -4.64
N TYR A 82 4.82 -4.03 -5.64
CA TYR A 82 3.40 -3.73 -5.74
C TYR A 82 2.55 -4.44 -4.69
N SER A 83 2.93 -5.65 -4.32
CA SER A 83 2.31 -6.38 -3.20
C SER A 83 2.40 -5.58 -1.89
N ILE A 84 3.47 -4.82 -1.67
CA ILE A 84 3.60 -3.95 -0.50
C ILE A 84 2.77 -2.68 -0.65
N VAL A 85 3.05 -1.88 -1.70
CA VAL A 85 2.48 -0.53 -1.79
C VAL A 85 0.99 -0.53 -2.14
N PHE A 86 0.51 -1.56 -2.81
CA PHE A 86 -0.91 -1.75 -3.09
C PHE A 86 -1.54 -2.79 -2.15
N GLY A 87 -0.99 -3.99 -2.07
CA GLY A 87 -1.52 -5.05 -1.22
C GLY A 87 -1.49 -4.66 0.26
N GLY A 88 -0.35 -4.17 0.75
CA GLY A 88 -0.22 -3.65 2.12
C GLY A 88 -1.13 -2.47 2.40
N TYR A 89 -1.30 -1.57 1.43
CA TYR A 89 -2.28 -0.49 1.54
C TYR A 89 -3.72 -1.01 1.71
N VAL A 90 -4.14 -1.97 0.89
CA VAL A 90 -5.49 -2.58 0.98
C VAL A 90 -5.66 -3.29 2.32
N ALA A 91 -4.67 -4.08 2.72
CA ALA A 91 -4.67 -4.83 3.97
C ALA A 91 -4.84 -3.91 5.19
N LEU A 92 -4.02 -2.86 5.27
CA LEU A 92 -4.12 -1.87 6.36
C LEU A 92 -5.43 -1.07 6.26
N ALA A 93 -5.86 -0.73 5.06
CA ALA A 93 -7.13 -0.07 4.88
C ALA A 93 -8.31 -0.87 5.45
N LEU A 94 -8.29 -2.19 5.32
CA LEU A 94 -9.30 -3.08 5.90
C LEU A 94 -9.12 -3.22 7.42
N TRP A 95 -7.88 -3.22 7.91
CA TRP A 95 -7.55 -3.50 9.30
C TRP A 95 -7.73 -2.32 10.25
N MET A 96 -7.51 -1.08 9.78
CA MET A 96 -7.39 0.08 10.64
C MET A 96 -8.62 0.43 11.45
N THR A 97 -9.82 0.29 10.91
CA THR A 97 -11.05 0.56 11.69
C THR A 97 -11.14 -0.35 12.90
N LYS A 98 -10.89 -1.66 12.71
CA LYS A 98 -10.85 -2.63 13.81
C LYS A 98 -9.74 -2.31 14.81
N TYR A 99 -8.57 -1.90 14.33
CA TYR A 99 -7.43 -1.54 15.17
C TYR A 99 -7.76 -0.36 16.10
N TYR A 100 -8.31 0.73 15.57
CA TYR A 100 -8.70 1.89 16.37
C TYR A 100 -9.76 1.58 17.42
N VAL A 101 -10.74 0.74 17.10
CA VAL A 101 -11.74 0.29 18.08
C VAL A 101 -11.08 -0.56 19.17
N SER A 102 -10.24 -1.52 18.78
CA SER A 102 -9.71 -2.52 19.72
C SER A 102 -8.56 -2.00 20.57
N GLU A 103 -7.68 -1.12 20.00
CA GLU A 103 -6.48 -0.62 20.68
C GLU A 103 -6.74 0.65 21.47
N TYR A 104 -7.52 1.57 20.89
CA TYR A 104 -7.76 2.88 21.48
C TYR A 104 -9.17 3.06 22.05
N GLY A 105 -10.05 2.06 21.91
CA GLY A 105 -11.41 2.10 22.47
C GLY A 105 -12.35 3.11 21.79
N PHE A 106 -12.04 3.55 20.56
CA PHE A 106 -12.92 4.49 19.86
C PHE A 106 -14.22 3.82 19.40
N ASP A 107 -15.29 4.60 19.33
CA ASP A 107 -16.52 4.19 18.68
C ASP A 107 -16.30 3.94 17.18
N LEU A 108 -17.16 3.13 16.57
CA LEU A 108 -17.03 2.68 15.20
C LEU A 108 -16.94 3.85 14.19
N LYS A 109 -17.70 4.93 14.43
CA LYS A 109 -17.74 6.09 13.53
C LYS A 109 -16.44 6.87 13.57
N THR A 110 -15.92 7.16 14.76
CA THR A 110 -14.62 7.85 14.95
C THR A 110 -13.47 6.99 14.45
N ALA A 111 -13.46 5.69 14.75
CA ALA A 111 -12.46 4.76 14.24
C ALA A 111 -12.43 4.70 12.71
N ALA A 112 -13.58 4.69 12.07
CA ALA A 112 -13.68 4.68 10.62
C ALA A 112 -13.21 6.01 9.99
N LEU A 113 -13.51 7.15 10.63
CA LEU A 113 -13.02 8.47 10.21
C LEU A 113 -11.49 8.55 10.26
N LEU A 114 -10.88 8.10 11.35
CA LEU A 114 -9.42 8.06 11.51
C LEU A 114 -8.77 7.08 10.50
N ALA A 115 -9.39 5.92 10.28
CA ALA A 115 -8.95 4.97 9.26
C ALA A 115 -9.09 5.52 7.82
N ALA A 116 -10.07 6.40 7.57
CA ALA A 116 -10.21 7.09 6.29
C ALA A 116 -9.05 8.05 6.02
N ALA A 117 -8.45 8.66 7.06
CA ALA A 117 -7.27 9.52 6.92
C ALA A 117 -6.09 8.80 6.25
N PHE A 118 -5.90 7.51 6.50
CA PHE A 118 -4.92 6.68 5.78
C PHE A 118 -5.34 6.44 4.32
N SER A 119 -6.64 6.25 4.07
CA SER A 119 -7.14 5.80 2.77
C SER A 119 -7.28 6.94 1.76
N ILE A 120 -7.56 8.17 2.21
CA ILE A 120 -7.72 9.35 1.33
C ILE A 120 -6.46 9.64 0.52
N PRO A 121 -5.25 9.79 1.11
CA PRO A 121 -4.04 10.05 0.34
C PRO A 121 -3.74 8.92 -0.64
N GLY A 122 -4.06 7.68 -0.28
CA GLY A 122 -3.85 6.50 -1.11
C GLY A 122 -4.54 6.52 -2.45
N GLY A 123 -5.64 7.27 -2.58
CA GLY A 123 -6.34 7.50 -3.84
C GLY A 123 -5.82 8.72 -4.59
N VAL A 124 -5.92 9.89 -3.94
CA VAL A 124 -5.69 11.20 -4.58
C VAL A 124 -4.21 11.40 -4.98
N LEU A 125 -3.27 11.05 -4.10
CA LEU A 125 -1.85 11.35 -4.31
C LEU A 125 -1.15 10.41 -5.30
N ARG A 126 -1.83 9.38 -5.81
CA ARG A 126 -1.28 8.51 -6.85
C ARG A 126 -0.93 9.29 -8.14
N ALA A 127 -1.71 10.31 -8.49
CA ALA A 127 -1.41 11.16 -9.65
C ALA A 127 -0.11 11.93 -9.46
N ILE A 128 0.11 12.47 -8.25
CA ILE A 128 1.34 13.17 -7.87
C ILE A 128 2.53 12.20 -7.89
N GLY A 129 2.33 10.96 -7.43
CA GLY A 129 3.33 9.90 -7.52
C GLY A 129 3.78 9.60 -8.96
N GLY A 130 2.85 9.63 -9.92
CA GLY A 130 3.15 9.52 -11.34
C GLY A 130 4.09 10.64 -11.81
N TYR A 131 3.74 11.88 -11.53
CA TYR A 131 4.57 13.04 -11.87
C TYR A 131 5.98 12.97 -11.29
N PHE A 132 6.12 12.62 -10.02
CA PHE A 132 7.44 12.45 -9.40
C PHE A 132 8.23 11.29 -9.99
N SER A 133 7.58 10.19 -10.31
CA SER A 133 8.24 9.04 -10.93
C SER A 133 8.71 9.32 -12.35
N ASP A 134 7.97 10.14 -13.11
CA ASP A 134 8.39 10.60 -14.44
C ASP A 134 9.59 11.54 -14.35
N LYS A 135 9.64 12.40 -13.32
CA LYS A 135 10.70 13.40 -13.15
C LYS A 135 11.99 12.83 -12.55
N TYR A 136 11.89 11.97 -11.55
CA TYR A 136 13.04 11.49 -10.77
C TYR A 136 13.38 10.01 -11.03
N GLY A 137 12.57 9.31 -11.82
CA GLY A 137 12.72 7.89 -12.12
C GLY A 137 12.06 6.96 -11.10
N ALA A 138 11.65 5.78 -11.60
CA ALA A 138 10.91 4.80 -10.82
C ALA A 138 11.73 4.27 -9.63
N HIS A 139 13.03 3.97 -9.85
CA HIS A 139 13.92 3.46 -8.82
C HIS A 139 14.04 4.41 -7.62
N PHE A 140 14.38 5.66 -7.87
CA PHE A 140 14.56 6.66 -6.81
C PHE A 140 13.29 6.83 -5.97
N ILE A 141 12.14 6.97 -6.62
CA ILE A 141 10.87 7.15 -5.92
C ILE A 141 10.49 5.89 -5.12
N THR A 142 10.58 4.70 -5.72
CA THR A 142 10.24 3.45 -5.00
C THR A 142 11.16 3.24 -3.80
N TRP A 143 12.46 3.49 -3.94
CA TRP A 143 13.45 3.39 -2.87
C TRP A 143 13.08 4.26 -1.67
N TRP A 144 12.83 5.55 -1.89
CA TRP A 144 12.50 6.46 -0.80
C TRP A 144 11.12 6.18 -0.18
N MET A 145 10.14 5.78 -1.00
CA MET A 145 8.81 5.42 -0.47
C MET A 145 8.86 4.18 0.41
N LEU A 146 9.66 3.19 0.08
CA LEU A 146 9.87 2.02 0.93
C LEU A 146 10.63 2.38 2.22
N TRP A 147 11.64 3.27 2.15
CA TRP A 147 12.33 3.76 3.36
C TRP A 147 11.41 4.53 4.29
N ILE A 148 10.61 5.45 3.78
CA ILE A 148 9.61 6.18 4.58
C ILE A 148 8.63 5.19 5.21
N SER A 149 8.16 4.21 4.44
CA SER A 149 7.26 3.18 4.94
C SER A 149 7.90 2.33 6.03
N LEU A 150 9.19 1.97 5.89
CA LEU A 150 9.94 1.21 6.89
C LEU A 150 10.03 1.97 8.21
N VAL A 151 10.38 3.26 8.17
CA VAL A 151 10.46 4.11 9.36
C VAL A 151 9.08 4.26 10.02
N CYS A 152 8.04 4.50 9.24
CA CYS A 152 6.68 4.56 9.77
C CYS A 152 6.28 3.24 10.44
N LEU A 153 6.54 2.11 9.79
CA LEU A 153 6.23 0.78 10.30
C LEU A 153 7.02 0.43 11.56
N PHE A 154 8.27 0.89 11.67
CA PHE A 154 9.06 0.73 12.89
C PHE A 154 8.33 1.32 14.10
N PHE A 155 7.88 2.57 14.00
CA PHE A 155 7.14 3.21 15.09
C PHE A 155 5.76 2.58 15.33
N LEU A 156 5.02 2.23 14.27
CA LEU A 156 3.71 1.61 14.38
C LEU A 156 3.76 0.18 14.96
N SER A 157 4.91 -0.49 14.82
CA SER A 157 5.12 -1.85 15.35
C SER A 157 5.25 -1.88 16.86
N TYR A 158 5.52 -0.74 17.50
CA TYR A 158 5.71 -0.70 18.94
C TYR A 158 4.37 -0.88 19.67
N PRO A 159 4.22 -1.90 20.54
CA PRO A 159 2.98 -2.13 21.27
C PRO A 159 2.81 -1.13 22.41
N GLN A 160 1.58 -0.89 22.81
CA GLN A 160 1.29 -0.19 24.07
C GLN A 160 1.86 -1.01 25.23
N THR A 161 2.79 -0.45 25.99
CA THR A 161 3.56 -1.19 26.99
C THR A 161 3.66 -0.38 28.28
N ASP A 162 3.35 -1.03 29.39
CA ASP A 162 3.53 -0.48 30.74
C ASP A 162 4.79 -1.09 31.38
N PHE A 163 5.76 -0.23 31.68
CA PHE A 163 6.97 -0.61 32.40
C PHE A 163 6.87 -0.20 33.86
N THR A 164 7.01 -1.16 34.78
CA THR A 164 7.12 -0.89 36.19
C THR A 164 8.58 -0.98 36.61
N VAL A 165 9.15 0.15 36.99
CA VAL A 165 10.54 0.26 37.45
C VAL A 165 10.53 0.41 38.99
N GLN A 166 11.32 -0.41 39.67
CA GLN A 166 11.56 -0.27 41.10
C GLN A 166 12.48 0.94 41.30
N THR A 167 11.96 2.01 41.94
CA THR A 167 12.74 3.20 42.29
C THR A 167 12.98 3.26 43.79
N VAL A 168 13.89 4.13 44.21
CA VAL A 168 14.18 4.34 45.65
C VAL A 168 12.93 4.74 46.45
N THR A 169 11.94 5.35 45.81
CA THR A 169 10.67 5.78 46.40
C THR A 169 9.53 4.78 46.21
N GLY A 170 9.79 3.56 45.64
CA GLY A 170 8.81 2.53 45.36
C GLY A 170 8.62 2.27 43.87
N PRO A 171 7.73 1.33 43.50
CA PRO A 171 7.47 1.02 42.10
C PRO A 171 6.81 2.19 41.37
N LYS A 172 7.35 2.59 40.23
CA LYS A 172 6.75 3.56 39.31
C LYS A 172 6.47 2.92 37.96
N THR A 173 5.24 3.08 37.47
CA THR A 173 4.83 2.57 36.16
C THR A 173 4.92 3.70 35.12
N PHE A 174 5.62 3.44 34.03
CA PHE A 174 5.73 4.32 32.89
C PHE A 174 5.00 3.68 31.72
N HIS A 175 4.10 4.43 31.11
CA HIS A 175 3.43 4.01 29.88
C HIS A 175 4.23 4.47 28.67
N ILE A 176 4.60 3.53 27.77
CA ILE A 176 5.25 3.80 26.49
C ILE A 176 4.36 3.27 25.38
N GLY A 177 3.88 4.18 24.54
CA GLY A 177 3.03 3.83 23.42
C GLY A 177 2.71 5.06 22.58
N LEU A 178 2.20 4.83 21.38
CA LEU A 178 1.79 5.93 20.50
C LEU A 178 0.41 6.43 20.94
N THR A 179 0.29 7.74 21.11
CA THR A 179 -1.04 8.36 21.25
C THR A 179 -1.82 8.21 19.93
N PRO A 180 -3.16 8.17 19.96
CA PRO A 180 -3.97 8.03 18.74
C PRO A 180 -3.65 9.09 17.68
N THR A 181 -3.34 10.31 18.09
CA THR A 181 -2.99 11.41 17.18
C THR A 181 -1.66 11.14 16.47
N VAL A 182 -0.61 10.80 17.23
CA VAL A 182 0.72 10.49 16.64
C VAL A 182 0.64 9.26 15.75
N PHE A 183 -0.06 8.22 16.19
CA PHE A 183 -0.32 7.03 15.39
C PHE A 183 -0.99 7.38 14.05
N THR A 184 -2.03 8.21 14.07
CA THR A 184 -2.75 8.64 12.86
C THR A 184 -1.88 9.46 11.92
N ILE A 185 -1.02 10.35 12.44
CA ILE A 185 -0.08 11.13 11.62
C ILE A 185 0.93 10.21 10.92
N ILE A 186 1.51 9.26 11.64
CA ILE A 186 2.46 8.30 11.07
C ILE A 186 1.76 7.43 10.02
N LEU A 187 0.56 6.96 10.33
CA LEU A 187 -0.26 6.17 9.42
C LEU A 187 -0.64 6.95 8.15
N PHE A 188 -1.00 8.23 8.27
CA PHE A 188 -1.24 9.12 7.14
C PHE A 188 0.00 9.26 6.25
N THR A 189 1.17 9.51 6.86
CA THR A 189 2.45 9.62 6.15
C THR A 189 2.76 8.34 5.37
N MET A 190 2.52 7.18 5.97
CA MET A 190 2.68 5.89 5.28
C MET A 190 1.67 5.74 4.14
N GLY A 191 0.43 6.21 4.31
CA GLY A 191 -0.59 6.25 3.25
C GLY A 191 -0.15 7.08 2.05
N VAL A 192 0.49 8.22 2.29
CA VAL A 192 1.12 9.06 1.24
C VAL A 192 2.24 8.30 0.53
N ALA A 193 3.15 7.67 1.28
CA ALA A 193 4.25 6.90 0.72
C ALA A 193 3.74 5.75 -0.17
N PHE A 194 2.74 5.00 0.28
CA PHE A 194 2.12 3.93 -0.52
C PHE A 194 1.40 4.47 -1.77
N ALA A 195 0.75 5.63 -1.69
CA ALA A 195 0.12 6.26 -2.85
C ALA A 195 1.11 6.57 -3.97
N ILE A 196 2.23 7.20 -3.60
CA ILE A 196 3.31 7.55 -4.51
C ILE A 196 4.00 6.29 -5.03
N GLY A 197 4.29 5.34 -4.15
CA GLY A 197 4.91 4.05 -4.49
C GLY A 197 4.10 3.21 -5.47
N LYS A 198 2.76 3.24 -5.40
CA LYS A 198 1.90 2.56 -6.39
C LYS A 198 2.12 3.07 -7.81
N ALA A 199 2.33 4.37 -7.98
CA ALA A 199 2.58 4.96 -9.29
C ALA A 199 4.00 4.65 -9.78
N SER A 200 5.00 4.67 -8.89
CA SER A 200 6.38 4.40 -9.26
C SER A 200 6.62 2.97 -9.74
N VAL A 201 5.92 1.98 -9.17
CA VAL A 201 6.00 0.60 -9.66
C VAL A 201 5.44 0.46 -11.07
N PHE A 202 4.35 1.16 -11.39
CA PHE A 202 3.83 1.16 -12.77
C PHE A 202 4.73 1.92 -13.74
N LYS A 203 5.52 2.87 -13.26
CA LYS A 203 6.56 3.53 -14.08
C LYS A 203 7.65 2.54 -14.49
N TYR A 204 8.13 1.67 -13.59
CA TYR A 204 9.04 0.58 -13.96
C TYR A 204 8.48 -0.27 -15.12
N ILE A 205 7.19 -0.64 -15.04
CA ILE A 205 6.57 -1.47 -16.06
C ILE A 205 6.53 -0.73 -17.39
N SER A 206 6.19 0.55 -17.40
CA SER A 206 6.13 1.34 -18.62
C SER A 206 7.50 1.56 -19.26
N ASP A 207 8.56 1.66 -18.47
CA ASP A 207 9.92 1.88 -18.97
C ASP A 207 10.56 0.59 -19.47
N ASP A 208 10.40 -0.53 -18.72
CA ASP A 208 11.05 -1.80 -19.06
C ASP A 208 10.26 -2.64 -20.09
N TYR A 209 8.93 -2.47 -20.15
CA TYR A 209 8.04 -3.30 -20.98
C TYR A 209 7.06 -2.48 -21.82
N PRO A 210 7.52 -1.51 -22.65
CA PRO A 210 6.64 -0.62 -23.39
C PRO A 210 5.70 -1.36 -24.36
N HIS A 211 6.13 -2.52 -24.91
CA HIS A 211 5.31 -3.33 -25.83
C HIS A 211 4.37 -4.32 -25.12
N ASN A 212 4.63 -4.67 -23.87
CA ASN A 212 3.90 -5.68 -23.11
C ASN A 212 3.29 -5.14 -21.81
N ILE A 213 3.05 -3.83 -21.73
CA ILE A 213 2.54 -3.15 -20.53
C ILE A 213 1.30 -3.84 -19.96
N GLY A 214 0.35 -4.22 -20.80
CA GLY A 214 -0.92 -4.82 -20.37
C GLY A 214 -0.73 -6.16 -19.64
N VAL A 215 0.12 -7.04 -20.20
CA VAL A 215 0.41 -8.36 -19.61
C VAL A 215 1.13 -8.22 -18.29
N ILE A 216 2.21 -7.45 -18.28
CA ILE A 216 3.05 -7.29 -17.09
C ILE A 216 2.28 -6.55 -15.97
N SER A 217 1.52 -5.51 -16.32
CA SER A 217 0.64 -4.82 -15.36
C SER A 217 -0.44 -5.75 -14.78
N GLY A 218 -0.96 -6.68 -15.57
CA GLY A 218 -1.90 -7.70 -15.13
C GLY A 218 -1.29 -8.63 -14.08
N VAL A 219 -0.10 -9.17 -14.33
CA VAL A 219 0.64 -10.06 -13.42
C VAL A 219 1.01 -9.32 -12.12
N VAL A 220 1.58 -8.13 -12.24
CA VAL A 220 1.95 -7.31 -11.08
C VAL A 220 0.72 -6.87 -10.29
N GLY A 221 -0.38 -6.52 -10.97
CA GLY A 221 -1.66 -6.19 -10.37
C GLY A 221 -2.26 -7.36 -9.58
N MET A 222 -2.19 -8.58 -10.14
CA MET A 222 -2.61 -9.82 -9.46
C MET A 222 -1.79 -10.05 -8.17
N ALA A 223 -0.48 -9.89 -8.21
CA ALA A 223 0.36 -10.02 -7.03
C ALA A 223 -0.01 -9.00 -5.94
N GLY A 224 -0.31 -7.76 -6.33
CA GLY A 224 -0.82 -6.73 -5.42
C GLY A 224 -2.16 -7.12 -4.78
N ALA A 225 -3.09 -7.67 -5.56
CA ALA A 225 -4.37 -8.14 -5.06
C ALA A 225 -4.21 -9.32 -4.09
N LEU A 226 -3.33 -10.29 -4.41
CA LEU A 226 -2.98 -11.39 -3.52
C LEU A 226 -2.37 -10.90 -2.20
N GLY A 227 -1.49 -9.89 -2.24
CA GLY A 227 -0.98 -9.25 -1.03
C GLY A 227 -2.11 -8.66 -0.17
N GLY A 228 -3.05 -7.92 -0.80
CA GLY A 228 -4.20 -7.34 -0.12
C GLY A 228 -5.18 -8.35 0.46
N PHE A 229 -5.21 -9.56 -0.09
CA PHE A 229 -6.02 -10.69 0.41
C PHE A 229 -5.32 -11.44 1.54
N LEU A 230 -4.05 -11.81 1.35
CA LEU A 230 -3.33 -12.67 2.29
C LEU A 230 -2.89 -11.92 3.56
N MET A 231 -2.46 -10.66 3.43
CA MET A 231 -1.95 -9.90 4.58
C MET A 231 -2.97 -9.73 5.71
N PRO A 232 -4.25 -9.39 5.48
CA PRO A 232 -5.23 -9.30 6.58
C PRO A 232 -5.44 -10.62 7.30
N ILE A 233 -5.36 -11.76 6.59
CA ILE A 233 -5.44 -13.09 7.18
C ILE A 233 -4.23 -13.32 8.10
N MET A 234 -3.03 -12.97 7.63
CA MET A 234 -1.80 -13.07 8.42
C MET A 234 -1.83 -12.13 9.63
N PHE A 235 -2.39 -10.93 9.49
CA PHE A 235 -2.57 -10.00 10.62
C PHE A 235 -3.45 -10.61 11.70
N GLY A 236 -4.60 -11.21 11.32
CA GLY A 236 -5.47 -11.91 12.26
C GLY A 236 -4.76 -13.05 12.96
N ALA A 237 -4.13 -13.95 12.20
CA ALA A 237 -3.39 -15.07 12.74
C ALA A 237 -2.27 -14.65 13.71
N LEU A 238 -1.53 -13.59 13.39
CA LEU A 238 -0.47 -13.08 14.28
C LEU A 238 -1.04 -12.49 15.58
N VAL A 239 -2.14 -11.76 15.50
CA VAL A 239 -2.81 -11.25 16.71
C VAL A 239 -3.33 -12.40 17.56
N ASP A 240 -3.92 -13.45 16.95
CA ASP A 240 -4.40 -14.61 17.68
C ASP A 240 -3.25 -15.41 18.35
N LEU A 241 -2.10 -15.50 17.69
CA LEU A 241 -0.93 -16.22 18.20
C LEU A 241 -0.17 -15.43 19.27
N THR A 242 -0.03 -14.12 19.11
CA THR A 242 0.83 -13.28 19.97
C THR A 242 0.06 -12.53 21.04
N GLY A 243 -1.24 -12.31 20.86
CA GLY A 243 -2.05 -11.40 21.67
C GLY A 243 -1.72 -9.91 21.43
N VAL A 244 -0.75 -9.59 20.57
CA VAL A 244 -0.25 -8.24 20.33
C VAL A 244 -0.86 -7.67 19.06
N ARG A 245 -1.66 -6.60 19.17
CA ARG A 245 -2.35 -6.01 18.01
C ARG A 245 -1.39 -5.33 17.02
N SER A 246 -0.27 -4.79 17.50
CA SER A 246 0.76 -4.19 16.63
C SER A 246 1.58 -5.21 15.84
N SER A 247 1.42 -6.52 16.06
CA SER A 247 2.10 -7.58 15.30
C SER A 247 1.82 -7.52 13.79
N ALA A 248 0.67 -6.98 13.38
CA ALA A 248 0.35 -6.69 11.98
C ALA A 248 1.39 -5.74 11.34
N PHE A 249 1.77 -4.69 12.05
CA PHE A 249 2.80 -3.74 11.59
C PHE A 249 4.21 -4.35 11.64
N MET A 250 4.49 -5.22 12.63
CA MET A 250 5.77 -5.96 12.69
C MET A 250 5.95 -6.85 11.46
N LEU A 251 4.90 -7.55 11.03
CA LEU A 251 4.92 -8.34 9.80
C LEU A 251 5.20 -7.45 8.58
N MET A 252 4.46 -6.35 8.45
CA MET A 252 4.67 -5.40 7.35
C MET A 252 6.08 -4.80 7.36
N PHE A 253 6.62 -4.47 8.54
CA PHE A 253 7.99 -4.01 8.69
C PHE A 253 8.99 -5.02 8.14
N GLY A 254 8.86 -6.29 8.51
CA GLY A 254 9.71 -7.37 8.00
C GLY A 254 9.63 -7.54 6.48
N ILE A 255 8.42 -7.47 5.90
CA ILE A 255 8.21 -7.57 4.45
C ILE A 255 8.85 -6.38 3.72
N VAL A 256 8.65 -5.15 4.20
CA VAL A 256 9.25 -3.95 3.61
C VAL A 256 10.76 -3.97 3.74
N TRP A 257 11.29 -4.37 4.89
CA TRP A 257 12.72 -4.53 5.11
C TRP A 257 13.35 -5.53 4.12
N ALA A 258 12.75 -6.72 3.98
CA ALA A 258 13.20 -7.73 3.04
C ALA A 258 13.19 -7.22 1.59
N SER A 259 12.18 -6.45 1.23
CA SER A 259 12.06 -5.85 -0.12
C SER A 259 13.09 -4.76 -0.37
N LEU A 260 13.41 -3.94 0.63
CA LEU A 260 14.52 -2.97 0.55
C LEU A 260 15.86 -3.67 0.39
N MET A 261 16.11 -4.76 1.12
CA MET A 261 17.31 -5.57 0.96
C MET A 261 17.39 -6.15 -0.46
N TRP A 262 16.30 -6.72 -0.95
CA TRP A 262 16.26 -7.24 -2.32
C TRP A 262 16.55 -6.13 -3.34
N MET A 263 15.89 -4.97 -3.22
CA MET A 263 16.11 -3.81 -4.10
C MET A 263 17.56 -3.30 -4.04
N TYR A 264 18.16 -3.25 -2.85
CA TYR A 264 19.55 -2.85 -2.67
C TYR A 264 20.52 -3.75 -3.45
N PHE A 265 20.39 -5.07 -3.29
CA PHE A 265 21.31 -6.01 -3.93
C PHE A 265 21.08 -6.13 -5.44
N THR A 266 19.87 -5.95 -5.93
CA THR A 266 19.54 -6.17 -7.35
C THR A 266 19.60 -4.92 -8.19
N GLU A 267 19.38 -3.74 -7.63
CA GLU A 267 19.27 -2.49 -8.36
C GLU A 267 20.24 -1.41 -7.86
N SER A 268 20.21 -1.06 -6.58
CA SER A 268 20.99 0.08 -6.06
C SER A 268 22.49 -0.17 -6.11
N ARG A 269 22.96 -1.34 -5.72
CA ARG A 269 24.40 -1.69 -5.76
C ARG A 269 24.96 -1.75 -7.18
N PRO A 270 24.31 -2.38 -8.17
CA PRO A 270 24.76 -2.35 -9.55
C PRO A 270 24.78 -0.95 -10.16
N LEU A 271 23.78 -0.11 -9.90
CA LEU A 271 23.73 1.26 -10.39
C LEU A 271 24.85 2.13 -9.82
N SER A 272 25.14 2.02 -8.52
CA SER A 272 26.24 2.76 -7.90
C SER A 272 27.61 2.31 -8.44
N ALA A 273 27.80 1.02 -8.68
CA ALA A 273 29.03 0.48 -9.27
C ALA A 273 29.25 0.96 -10.72
N GLU A 274 28.18 1.09 -11.50
CA GLU A 274 28.26 1.61 -12.86
C GLU A 274 28.55 3.12 -12.88
N GLN A 275 27.96 3.90 -11.97
CA GLN A 275 28.26 5.33 -11.82
C GLN A 275 29.72 5.58 -11.42
N SER A 276 30.26 4.81 -10.47
CA SER A 276 31.68 4.90 -10.06
C SER A 276 32.63 4.55 -11.20
N ARG A 277 32.27 3.65 -12.11
CA ARG A 277 33.07 3.34 -13.30
C ARG A 277 33.04 4.45 -14.34
N LYS A 278 31.92 5.16 -14.47
CA LYS A 278 31.76 6.27 -15.43
C LYS A 278 32.41 7.57 -14.95
N HIS A 279 32.51 7.77 -13.63
CA HIS A 279 33.12 8.92 -12.98
C HIS A 279 34.10 8.43 -11.89
N PRO A 280 35.29 7.92 -12.28
CA PRO A 280 36.29 7.56 -11.28
C PRO A 280 36.68 8.82 -10.50
N GLU A 281 36.66 8.74 -9.16
CA GLU A 281 37.19 9.83 -8.34
C GLU A 281 38.63 10.12 -8.74
N PRO A 282 39.02 11.41 -8.88
CA PRO A 282 40.42 11.76 -9.15
C PRO A 282 41.25 11.21 -7.98
N THR A 283 42.16 10.29 -8.32
CA THR A 283 43.14 9.78 -7.35
C THR A 283 44.00 10.97 -6.89
N HIS A 284 43.71 11.48 -5.70
CA HIS A 284 44.62 12.39 -5.02
C HIS A 284 45.89 11.63 -4.70
N PHE A 285 46.85 11.72 -5.62
CA PHE A 285 48.24 11.38 -5.30
C PHE A 285 48.77 12.46 -4.37
N THR A 286 48.99 12.11 -3.12
CA THR A 286 49.85 12.81 -2.17
C THR A 286 51.29 12.44 -2.42
#